data_729fff7ab57a011752d8be03d0af641e
#
_entry.id   729fff7ab57a011752d8be03d0af641e
#
_cell.length_a   1.000
_cell.length_b   1.000
_cell.length_c   1.000
_cell.angle_alpha   90.00
_cell.angle_beta   90.00
_cell.angle_gamma   90.00
#
_symmetry.space_group_name_H-M   'P 1'
#
loop_
_entity.id
_entity.type
_entity.pdbx_description
1 polymer ?
#
loop_
_entity_poly.entity_id
_entity_poly.type
_entity_poly.pdbx_seq_one_letter_code
_entity_poly.pdbx_strand_id
1 'polypeptide(L)'
;WSNENVPAPFNNLDRFKVRKLVLEEIKNLDLFVKEEPHDISVPRGERSNIVIEPKLSYQWYVKTKEMASKANEAVRKGQIKFHPENWIKTYFNWMDNIEDWCISRQIWWGHRIPAWYDEDGNVYVGYSEEEVRSYYSIGDKQLTQDEDVLDTWFSSSLWPFASMGWPNN
;
A
#
# COMPACT_ATOMS: atom_id res chain seq x y z
N TRP A 1 -15.13 -5.70 -11.36
CA TRP A 1 -16.47 -5.91 -10.80
C TRP A 1 -16.84 -4.68 -9.97
N SER A 2 -18.08 -4.24 -10.06
CA SER A 2 -18.62 -3.24 -9.14
C SER A 2 -18.79 -3.88 -7.75
N ASN A 3 -18.46 -3.17 -6.68
CA ASN A 3 -18.55 -3.70 -5.33
C ASN A 3 -19.96 -3.52 -4.72
N GLU A 4 -20.17 -4.06 -3.53
CA GLU A 4 -21.43 -4.02 -2.79
C GLU A 4 -21.94 -2.61 -2.46
N ASN A 5 -21.07 -1.60 -2.46
CA ASN A 5 -21.45 -0.20 -2.22
C ASN A 5 -22.05 0.49 -3.45
N VAL A 6 -22.06 -0.20 -4.59
CA VAL A 6 -22.67 0.29 -5.83
C VAL A 6 -24.13 -0.10 -5.86
N PRO A 7 -25.08 0.84 -6.08
CA PRO A 7 -26.51 0.53 -6.09
C PRO A 7 -26.90 -0.52 -7.13
N ALA A 8 -27.90 -1.33 -6.82
CA ALA A 8 -28.57 -2.12 -7.85
C ALA A 8 -29.19 -1.16 -8.89
N PRO A 9 -29.18 -1.46 -10.20
CA PRO A 9 -28.82 -2.75 -10.81
C PRO A 9 -27.34 -2.90 -11.23
N PHE A 10 -26.46 -2.00 -10.78
CA PHE A 10 -25.07 -1.92 -11.26
C PHE A 10 -24.10 -2.81 -10.46
N ASN A 11 -24.57 -3.38 -9.35
CA ASN A 11 -23.75 -4.17 -8.45
C ASN A 11 -23.29 -5.50 -9.06
N ASN A 12 -22.06 -5.92 -8.77
CA ASN A 12 -21.43 -7.19 -9.19
C ASN A 12 -21.37 -7.43 -10.71
N LEU A 13 -21.48 -6.39 -11.51
CA LEU A 13 -21.36 -6.48 -12.96
C LEU A 13 -19.96 -6.08 -13.43
N ASP A 14 -19.60 -6.56 -14.61
CA ASP A 14 -18.41 -6.09 -15.31
C ASP A 14 -18.49 -4.58 -15.59
N ARG A 15 -17.43 -3.84 -15.31
CA ARG A 15 -17.36 -2.36 -15.42
C ARG A 15 -17.71 -1.84 -16.80
N PHE A 16 -17.41 -2.56 -17.86
CA PHE A 16 -17.75 -2.13 -19.22
C PHE A 16 -19.24 -2.33 -19.52
N LYS A 17 -19.86 -3.33 -18.88
CA LYS A 17 -21.33 -3.51 -18.92
C LYS A 17 -22.02 -2.41 -18.11
N VAL A 18 -21.49 -2.10 -16.92
CA VAL A 18 -22.01 -1.03 -16.06
C VAL A 18 -22.02 0.31 -16.79
N ARG A 19 -20.95 0.65 -17.52
CA ARG A 19 -20.92 1.91 -18.32
C ARG A 19 -22.12 2.05 -19.25
N LYS A 20 -22.49 0.99 -19.96
CA LYS A 20 -23.63 1.00 -20.87
C LYS A 20 -24.94 1.21 -20.13
N LEU A 21 -25.11 0.47 -19.02
CA LEU A 21 -26.32 0.58 -18.20
C LEU A 21 -26.47 1.97 -17.57
N VAL A 22 -25.37 2.57 -17.11
CA VAL A 22 -25.39 3.94 -16.57
C VAL A 22 -25.81 4.94 -17.63
N LEU A 23 -25.31 4.80 -18.87
CA LEU A 23 -25.72 5.68 -19.97
C LEU A 23 -27.22 5.53 -20.30
N GLU A 24 -27.73 4.33 -20.28
CA GLU A 24 -29.16 4.06 -20.48
C GLU A 24 -29.99 4.71 -19.36
N GLU A 25 -29.58 4.55 -18.13
CA GLU A 25 -30.29 5.14 -16.97
C GLU A 25 -30.27 6.67 -16.99
N ILE A 26 -29.14 7.29 -17.35
CA ILE A 26 -29.04 8.75 -17.53
C ILE A 26 -30.01 9.22 -18.62
N LYS A 27 -30.17 8.46 -19.70
CA LYS A 27 -31.16 8.76 -20.77
C LYS A 27 -32.59 8.64 -20.26
N ASN A 28 -32.89 7.60 -19.49
CA ASN A 28 -34.24 7.39 -18.92
C ASN A 28 -34.63 8.50 -17.93
N LEU A 29 -33.65 9.13 -17.30
CA LEU A 29 -33.84 10.25 -16.37
C LEU A 29 -33.86 11.62 -17.05
N ASP A 30 -33.80 11.68 -18.39
CA ASP A 30 -33.69 12.91 -19.19
C ASP A 30 -32.48 13.81 -18.81
N LEU A 31 -31.43 13.20 -18.28
CA LEU A 31 -30.18 13.89 -17.89
C LEU A 31 -29.08 13.79 -18.94
N PHE A 32 -29.32 13.04 -20.01
CA PHE A 32 -28.35 12.85 -21.09
C PHE A 32 -28.24 14.08 -21.98
N VAL A 33 -27.05 14.68 -22.06
CA VAL A 33 -26.80 15.85 -22.90
C VAL A 33 -26.22 15.43 -24.26
N LYS A 34 -25.07 14.75 -24.24
CA LYS A 34 -24.39 14.27 -25.44
C LYS A 34 -23.28 13.28 -25.11
N GLU A 35 -22.86 12.52 -26.10
CA GLU A 35 -21.66 11.68 -26.08
C GLU A 35 -20.75 12.09 -27.24
N GLU A 36 -19.48 12.34 -26.95
CA GLU A 36 -18.50 12.75 -27.94
C GLU A 36 -17.29 11.81 -27.89
N PRO A 37 -16.71 11.44 -29.03
CA PRO A 37 -15.42 10.75 -29.06
C PRO A 37 -14.35 11.61 -28.40
N HIS A 38 -13.55 11.00 -27.53
CA HIS A 38 -12.45 11.66 -26.83
C HIS A 38 -11.25 10.72 -26.71
N ASP A 39 -10.09 11.20 -27.14
CA ASP A 39 -8.84 10.45 -27.03
C ASP A 39 -8.23 10.67 -25.66
N ILE A 40 -8.06 9.59 -24.90
CA ILE A 40 -7.45 9.60 -23.57
C ILE A 40 -6.35 8.56 -23.46
N SER A 41 -5.30 8.89 -22.70
CA SER A 41 -4.30 7.92 -22.28
C SER A 41 -4.86 7.10 -21.12
N VAL A 42 -5.03 5.79 -21.33
CA VAL A 42 -5.57 4.88 -20.32
C VAL A 42 -4.44 4.00 -19.79
N PRO A 43 -4.18 3.97 -18.47
CA PRO A 43 -3.17 3.09 -17.89
C PRO A 43 -3.55 1.62 -18.08
N ARG A 44 -2.57 0.80 -18.43
CA ARG A 44 -2.76 -0.62 -18.66
C ARG A 44 -1.74 -1.45 -17.91
N GLY A 45 -2.14 -2.62 -17.45
CA GLY A 45 -1.24 -3.59 -16.82
C GLY A 45 -0.19 -4.07 -17.81
N GLU A 46 1.09 -3.98 -17.43
CA GLU A 46 2.23 -4.32 -18.28
C GLU A 46 2.15 -5.75 -18.86
N ARG A 47 1.70 -6.71 -18.06
CA ARG A 47 1.61 -8.11 -18.49
C ARG A 47 0.28 -8.49 -19.11
N SER A 48 -0.81 -7.98 -18.55
CA SER A 48 -2.17 -8.37 -18.94
C SER A 48 -2.78 -7.49 -20.00
N ASN A 49 -2.21 -6.31 -20.25
CA ASN A 49 -2.78 -5.24 -21.09
C ASN A 49 -4.22 -4.82 -20.72
N ILE A 50 -4.66 -5.19 -19.52
CA ILE A 50 -5.98 -4.80 -18.99
C ILE A 50 -5.92 -3.36 -18.53
N VAL A 51 -6.99 -2.61 -18.77
CA VAL A 51 -7.16 -1.24 -18.25
C VAL A 51 -7.14 -1.26 -16.73
N ILE A 52 -6.27 -0.44 -16.13
CA ILE A 52 -6.15 -0.27 -14.68
C ILE A 52 -7.04 0.88 -14.25
N GLU A 53 -7.79 0.67 -13.17
CA GLU A 53 -8.59 1.71 -12.52
C GLU A 53 -8.17 1.84 -11.06
N PRO A 54 -8.09 3.08 -10.52
CA PRO A 54 -7.75 3.30 -9.12
C PRO A 54 -8.81 2.66 -8.21
N LYS A 55 -8.34 1.95 -7.18
CA LYS A 55 -9.17 1.38 -6.12
C LYS A 55 -8.51 1.66 -4.78
N LEU A 56 -9.28 2.22 -3.85
CA LEU A 56 -8.84 2.35 -2.47
C LEU A 56 -8.80 0.97 -1.81
N SER A 57 -7.72 0.68 -1.10
CA SER A 57 -7.54 -0.54 -0.32
C SER A 57 -6.75 -0.22 0.94
N TYR A 58 -6.93 -1.04 1.98
CA TYR A 58 -6.08 -0.97 3.16
C TYR A 58 -4.68 -1.44 2.79
N GLN A 59 -3.68 -0.68 3.25
CA GLN A 59 -2.28 -0.95 2.97
C GLN A 59 -1.45 -0.69 4.24
N TRP A 60 -0.31 -1.34 4.33
CA TRP A 60 0.64 -1.09 5.39
C TRP A 60 1.58 0.04 5.02
N TYR A 61 1.72 1.01 5.93
CA TYR A 61 2.57 2.18 5.75
C TYR A 61 3.58 2.31 6.89
N VAL A 62 4.79 2.69 6.55
CA VAL A 62 5.78 3.18 7.51
C VAL A 62 5.64 4.69 7.63
N LYS A 63 5.44 5.21 8.84
CA LYS A 63 5.44 6.65 9.12
C LYS A 63 6.87 7.17 9.09
N THR A 64 7.31 7.59 7.91
CA THR A 64 8.69 7.99 7.63
C THR A 64 9.06 9.36 8.16
N LYS A 65 8.09 10.27 8.33
CA LYS A 65 8.33 11.68 8.71
C LYS A 65 9.09 11.85 10.04
N GLU A 66 8.75 11.07 11.06
CA GLU A 66 9.44 11.15 12.35
C GLU A 66 10.89 10.66 12.27
N MET A 67 11.13 9.59 11.53
CA MET A 67 12.47 9.04 11.30
C MET A 67 13.33 10.00 10.48
N ALA A 68 12.76 10.57 9.42
CA ALA A 68 13.41 11.56 8.58
C ALA A 68 13.76 12.83 9.36
N SER A 69 12.89 13.29 10.26
CA SER A 69 13.17 14.43 11.12
C SER A 69 14.41 14.22 11.97
N LYS A 70 14.53 13.06 12.61
CA LYS A 70 15.73 12.70 13.42
C LYS A 70 16.99 12.60 12.56
N ALA A 71 16.90 12.00 11.38
CA ALA A 71 18.00 11.90 10.43
C ALA A 71 18.44 13.29 9.93
N ASN A 72 17.49 14.14 9.58
CA ASN A 72 17.75 15.52 9.16
C ASN A 72 18.43 16.34 10.25
N GLU A 73 18.02 16.16 11.50
CA GLU A 73 18.64 16.83 12.64
C GLU A 73 20.12 16.41 12.80
N ALA A 74 20.42 15.13 12.64
CA ALA A 74 21.80 14.63 12.71
C ALA A 74 22.70 15.22 11.61
N VAL A 75 22.15 15.38 10.39
CA VAL A 75 22.87 16.04 9.29
C VAL A 75 23.05 17.54 9.56
N ARG A 76 22.01 18.24 10.00
CA ARG A 76 22.09 19.68 10.34
C ARG A 76 23.07 19.97 11.47
N LYS A 77 23.21 19.06 12.43
CA LYS A 77 24.20 19.15 13.54
C LYS A 77 25.62 18.72 13.11
N GLY A 78 25.82 18.31 11.87
CA GLY A 78 27.11 17.86 11.37
C GLY A 78 27.59 16.50 11.90
N GLN A 79 26.69 15.72 12.53
CA GLN A 79 26.99 14.36 12.98
C GLN A 79 27.14 13.40 11.79
N ILE A 80 26.40 13.68 10.69
CA ILE A 80 26.50 12.99 9.41
C ILE A 80 26.99 14.01 8.37
N LYS A 81 28.03 13.65 7.62
CA LYS A 81 28.60 14.50 6.57
C LYS A 81 28.54 13.80 5.22
N PHE A 82 28.27 14.57 4.19
CA PHE A 82 28.26 14.09 2.81
C PHE A 82 29.59 14.46 2.11
N HIS A 83 30.11 13.53 1.35
CA HIS A 83 31.28 13.74 0.49
C HIS A 83 30.93 13.25 -0.94
N PRO A 84 30.91 14.15 -1.92
CA PRO A 84 31.07 15.62 -1.84
C PRO A 84 29.85 16.33 -1.24
N GLU A 85 30.03 17.52 -0.69
CA GLU A 85 28.99 18.26 0.06
C GLU A 85 27.75 18.67 -0.79
N ASN A 86 27.91 18.78 -2.08
CA ASN A 86 26.78 19.14 -2.97
C ASN A 86 25.58 18.19 -2.85
N TRP A 87 25.76 16.95 -2.43
CA TRP A 87 24.69 15.98 -2.21
C TRP A 87 23.77 16.32 -1.04
N ILE A 88 24.19 17.19 -0.13
CA ILE A 88 23.35 17.66 0.99
C ILE A 88 22.05 18.28 0.49
N LYS A 89 22.09 19.05 -0.61
CA LYS A 89 20.89 19.67 -1.20
C LYS A 89 19.89 18.62 -1.69
N THR A 90 20.39 17.60 -2.38
CA THR A 90 19.54 16.49 -2.87
C THR A 90 18.95 15.70 -1.71
N TYR A 91 19.76 15.44 -0.68
CA TYR A 91 19.31 14.77 0.55
C TYR A 91 18.15 15.52 1.21
N PHE A 92 18.30 16.81 1.51
CA PHE A 92 17.24 17.58 2.16
C PHE A 92 16.02 17.77 1.27
N ASN A 93 16.21 17.95 -0.04
CA ASN A 93 15.09 18.05 -0.96
C ASN A 93 14.21 16.78 -0.95
N TRP A 94 14.82 15.62 -0.77
CA TRP A 94 14.12 14.36 -0.63
C TRP A 94 13.54 14.16 0.78
N MET A 95 14.35 14.33 1.81
CA MET A 95 14.02 13.98 3.20
C MET A 95 13.07 14.97 3.87
N ASP A 96 13.10 16.25 3.51
CA ASP A 96 12.17 17.26 4.06
C ASP A 96 10.74 17.10 3.46
N ASN A 97 10.64 16.48 2.29
CA ASN A 97 9.36 16.23 1.59
C ASN A 97 8.96 14.75 1.57
N ILE A 98 9.54 13.95 2.45
CA ILE A 98 9.28 12.50 2.44
C ILE A 98 7.83 12.19 2.83
N GLU A 99 7.20 11.33 2.06
CA GLU A 99 5.86 10.83 2.34
C GLU A 99 5.92 9.46 3.01
N ASP A 100 4.82 9.07 3.67
CA ASP A 100 4.70 7.76 4.27
C ASP A 100 4.87 6.66 3.22
N TRP A 101 5.65 5.65 3.53
CA TRP A 101 6.02 4.60 2.60
C TRP A 101 5.06 3.42 2.69
N CYS A 102 4.31 3.17 1.61
CA CYS A 102 3.52 1.94 1.46
C CYS A 102 4.46 0.75 1.25
N ILE A 103 4.44 -0.19 2.19
CA ILE A 103 5.33 -1.36 2.20
C ILE A 103 4.62 -2.68 1.88
N SER A 104 3.31 -2.69 1.72
CA SER A 104 2.56 -3.88 1.32
C SER A 104 2.45 -4.01 -0.20
N ARG A 105 2.51 -5.25 -0.69
CA ARG A 105 2.39 -5.59 -2.12
C ARG A 105 1.48 -6.79 -2.28
N GLN A 106 0.56 -6.70 -3.26
CA GLN A 106 -0.40 -7.75 -3.62
C GLN A 106 0.22 -8.64 -4.71
N ILE A 107 1.27 -9.38 -4.37
CA ILE A 107 1.97 -10.33 -5.24
C ILE A 107 2.10 -11.69 -4.55
N TRP A 108 2.23 -12.75 -5.34
CA TRP A 108 2.21 -14.12 -4.82
C TRP A 108 3.54 -14.58 -4.21
N TRP A 109 4.62 -13.84 -4.43
CA TRP A 109 5.94 -14.21 -3.96
C TRP A 109 6.59 -13.08 -3.17
N GLY A 110 7.09 -13.41 -1.99
CA GLY A 110 7.78 -12.46 -1.12
C GLY A 110 7.66 -12.84 0.35
N HIS A 111 8.15 -11.97 1.22
CA HIS A 111 8.02 -12.12 2.66
C HIS A 111 6.62 -11.66 3.09
N ARG A 112 5.78 -12.57 3.53
CA ARG A 112 4.45 -12.22 4.03
C ARG A 112 4.55 -11.25 5.19
N ILE A 113 3.63 -10.31 5.23
CA ILE A 113 3.52 -9.37 6.34
C ILE A 113 3.21 -10.15 7.63
N PRO A 114 3.99 -9.96 8.71
CA PRO A 114 3.83 -10.68 9.96
C PRO A 114 2.69 -10.08 10.80
N ALA A 115 1.52 -9.96 10.21
CA ALA A 115 0.31 -9.46 10.83
C ALA A 115 -0.82 -10.49 10.73
N TRP A 116 -1.64 -10.55 11.77
CA TRP A 116 -2.70 -11.51 11.94
C TRP A 116 -3.98 -10.79 12.33
N TYR A 117 -5.09 -11.23 11.81
CA TYR A 117 -6.40 -10.64 12.04
C TYR A 117 -7.32 -11.64 12.72
N ASP A 118 -8.07 -11.19 13.71
CA ASP A 118 -9.18 -11.98 14.27
C ASP A 118 -10.49 -11.67 13.54
N GLU A 119 -11.54 -12.39 13.88
CA GLU A 119 -12.90 -12.24 13.31
C GLU A 119 -13.51 -10.86 13.58
N ASP A 120 -13.05 -10.18 14.62
CA ASP A 120 -13.50 -8.83 15.01
C ASP A 120 -12.73 -7.74 14.25
N GLY A 121 -11.72 -8.10 13.44
CA GLY A 121 -10.86 -7.19 12.69
C GLY A 121 -9.73 -6.56 13.50
N ASN A 122 -9.44 -7.08 14.69
CA ASN A 122 -8.25 -6.66 15.45
C ASN A 122 -6.98 -7.16 14.78
N VAL A 123 -5.92 -6.37 14.88
CA VAL A 123 -4.63 -6.64 14.25
C VAL A 123 -3.59 -6.98 15.30
N TYR A 124 -2.88 -8.07 15.09
CA TYR A 124 -1.80 -8.56 15.94
C TYR A 124 -0.53 -8.74 15.09
N VAL A 125 0.63 -8.46 15.65
CA VAL A 125 1.92 -8.57 14.95
C VAL A 125 2.80 -9.61 15.63
N GLY A 126 3.35 -10.54 14.87
CA GLY A 126 4.25 -11.58 15.33
C GLY A 126 4.70 -12.50 14.19
N TYR A 127 5.82 -13.19 14.41
CA TYR A 127 6.43 -14.06 13.39
C TYR A 127 5.61 -15.31 13.08
N SER A 128 4.87 -15.80 14.08
CA SER A 128 4.01 -16.97 13.91
C SER A 128 2.69 -16.79 14.67
N GLU A 129 1.73 -17.62 14.32
CA GLU A 129 0.43 -17.66 15.00
C GLU A 129 0.60 -18.02 16.49
N GLU A 130 1.49 -18.94 16.80
CA GLU A 130 1.77 -19.38 18.19
C GLU A 130 2.34 -18.23 19.02
N GLU A 131 3.28 -17.46 18.45
CA GLU A 131 3.84 -16.28 19.11
C GLU A 131 2.77 -15.24 19.40
N VAL A 132 1.94 -14.93 18.41
CA VAL A 132 0.83 -13.98 18.53
C VAL A 132 -0.14 -14.44 19.62
N ARG A 133 -0.56 -15.70 19.61
CA ARG A 133 -1.48 -16.25 20.63
C ARG A 133 -0.90 -16.15 22.04
N SER A 134 0.38 -16.47 22.18
CA SER A 134 1.07 -16.42 23.48
C SER A 134 1.23 -14.97 23.96
N TYR A 135 1.69 -14.07 23.09
CA TYR A 135 2.01 -12.70 23.47
C TYR A 135 0.77 -11.87 23.81
N TYR A 136 -0.28 -11.99 22.98
CA TYR A 136 -1.52 -11.22 23.15
C TYR A 136 -2.60 -11.95 23.97
N SER A 137 -2.37 -13.18 24.39
CA SER A 137 -3.33 -14.00 25.15
C SER A 137 -4.69 -14.14 24.46
N ILE A 138 -4.70 -14.38 23.15
CA ILE A 138 -5.89 -14.34 22.30
C ILE A 138 -6.84 -15.52 22.52
N GLY A 139 -6.37 -16.63 23.11
CA GLY A 139 -7.15 -17.85 23.28
C GLY A 139 -7.42 -18.56 21.95
N ASP A 140 -8.65 -19.12 21.80
CA ASP A 140 -9.02 -19.96 20.65
C ASP A 140 -9.63 -19.18 19.47
N LYS A 141 -9.56 -17.86 19.46
CA LYS A 141 -10.05 -17.05 18.32
C LYS A 141 -9.38 -17.48 17.02
N GLN A 142 -10.15 -17.51 15.93
CA GLN A 142 -9.59 -17.77 14.62
C GLN A 142 -8.71 -16.60 14.19
N LEU A 143 -7.50 -16.91 13.72
CA LEU A 143 -6.56 -15.92 13.20
C LEU A 143 -6.29 -16.18 11.73
N THR A 144 -6.22 -15.10 10.95
CA THR A 144 -5.86 -15.13 9.54
C THR A 144 -4.66 -14.23 9.33
N GLN A 145 -3.58 -14.77 8.76
CA GLN A 145 -2.40 -13.96 8.43
C GLN A 145 -2.69 -13.07 7.22
N ASP A 146 -2.13 -11.86 7.22
CA ASP A 146 -2.17 -10.95 6.09
C ASP A 146 -1.69 -11.66 4.79
N GLU A 147 -2.42 -11.48 3.70
CA GLU A 147 -2.09 -12.10 2.41
C GLU A 147 -1.01 -11.34 1.64
N ASP A 148 -0.82 -10.07 1.99
CA ASP A 148 0.17 -9.22 1.34
C ASP A 148 1.60 -9.60 1.74
N VAL A 149 2.53 -9.20 0.90
CA VAL A 149 3.97 -9.36 1.16
C VAL A 149 4.65 -8.00 1.30
N LEU A 150 5.79 -7.99 1.97
CA LEU A 150 6.60 -6.79 2.13
C LEU A 150 7.24 -6.37 0.80
N ASP A 151 7.31 -5.06 0.60
CA ASP A 151 8.11 -4.47 -0.47
C ASP A 151 9.56 -4.96 -0.41
N THR A 152 10.10 -5.33 -1.56
CA THR A 152 11.49 -5.79 -1.69
C THR A 152 12.49 -4.76 -1.19
N TRP A 153 12.25 -3.47 -1.44
CA TRP A 153 13.09 -2.38 -0.96
C TRP A 153 13.05 -2.23 0.56
N PHE A 154 11.91 -2.53 1.20
CA PHE A 154 11.83 -2.54 2.66
C PHE A 154 12.76 -3.61 3.25
N SER A 155 12.68 -4.84 2.75
CA SER A 155 13.57 -5.93 3.19
C SER A 155 15.03 -5.64 2.86
N SER A 156 15.33 -5.12 1.68
CA SER A 156 16.69 -4.79 1.23
C SER A 156 17.33 -3.69 2.07
N SER A 157 16.55 -2.71 2.53
CA SER A 157 17.06 -1.61 3.37
C SER A 157 17.57 -2.08 4.73
N LEU A 158 17.14 -3.25 5.18
CA LEU A 158 17.60 -3.86 6.45
C LEU A 158 18.91 -4.62 6.31
N TRP A 159 19.38 -4.88 5.10
CA TRP A 159 20.59 -5.66 4.84
C TRP A 159 21.84 -5.19 5.58
N PRO A 160 22.18 -3.88 5.61
CA PRO A 160 23.35 -3.40 6.33
C PRO A 160 23.34 -3.72 7.83
N PHE A 161 22.16 -3.77 8.43
CA PHE A 161 21.97 -4.09 9.85
C PHE A 161 21.92 -5.60 10.09
N ALA A 162 21.11 -6.30 9.29
CA ALA A 162 20.91 -7.75 9.43
C ALA A 162 22.22 -8.53 9.20
N SER A 163 23.07 -8.10 8.26
CA SER A 163 24.35 -8.74 8.00
C SER A 163 25.36 -8.58 9.15
N MET A 164 25.13 -7.62 10.05
CA MET A 164 25.92 -7.41 11.27
C MET A 164 25.29 -8.01 12.53
N GLY A 165 24.22 -8.80 12.36
CA GLY A 165 23.59 -9.52 13.46
C GLY A 165 22.39 -8.83 14.13
N TRP A 166 22.01 -7.62 13.68
CA TRP A 166 20.79 -6.97 14.20
C TRP A 166 19.54 -7.86 13.89
N PRO A 167 18.54 -7.97 14.78
CA PRO A 167 18.38 -7.24 16.06
C PRO A 167 19.00 -7.94 17.28
N ASN A 168 19.73 -9.04 17.13
CA ASN A 168 20.20 -9.87 18.24
C ASN A 168 21.56 -9.39 18.82
N ASN A 169 22.25 -8.48 18.15
CA ASN A 169 23.53 -7.88 18.58
C ASN A 169 23.43 -6.36 18.55
#